data_28ba92329dfff5517e053e3ab2f82020
#
_entry.id   28ba92329dfff5517e053e3ab2f82020
#
_cell.length_a   1.000
_cell.length_b   1.000
_cell.length_c   1.000
_cell.angle_alpha   90.00
_cell.angle_beta   90.00
_cell.angle_gamma   90.00
#
_symmetry.space_group_name_H-M   'P 1'
#
loop_
_entity.id
_entity.type
_entity.pdbx_description
1 polymer ?
#
loop_
_entity_poly.entity_id
_entity_poly.type
_entity_poly.pdbx_seq_one_letter_code
_entity_poly.pdbx_strand_id
1 'polypeptide(L)'
;MKRGELELLIYLITSAQGLPGEPRIYGSIRLTEAAYKLCRILQEREPENEKLKALAERLEQDKGKALSQEEDFWNMLQDVSGMLVECM
;
A
#
# COMPACT_ATOMS: atom_id res chain seq x y z
N MET A 1 7.17 8.53 18.71
CA MET A 1 6.67 8.04 17.41
C MET A 1 7.76 8.16 16.37
N LYS A 2 8.06 7.10 15.65
CA LYS A 2 9.06 7.14 14.61
C LYS A 2 8.56 7.96 13.41
N ARG A 3 9.50 8.51 12.64
CA ARG A 3 9.17 9.39 11.53
C ARG A 3 8.28 8.71 10.48
N GLY A 4 8.58 7.47 10.11
CA GLY A 4 7.77 6.74 9.15
C GLY A 4 6.35 6.52 9.62
N GLU A 5 6.19 6.24 10.90
CA GLU A 5 4.86 6.07 11.51
C GLU A 5 4.08 7.38 11.50
N LEU A 6 4.73 8.49 11.82
CA LEU A 6 4.09 9.80 11.78
C LEU A 6 3.70 10.17 10.35
N GLU A 7 4.59 9.94 9.39
CA GLU A 7 4.30 10.22 7.98
C GLU A 7 3.10 9.42 7.49
N LEU A 8 3.00 8.15 7.88
CA LEU A 8 1.85 7.32 7.50
C LEU A 8 0.57 7.85 8.13
N LEU A 9 0.60 8.23 9.40
CA LEU A 9 -0.56 8.78 10.07
C LEU A 9 -1.05 10.06 9.38
N ILE A 10 -0.12 10.95 9.05
CA ILE A 10 -0.43 12.19 8.33
C ILE A 10 -1.07 11.85 6.96
N TYR A 11 -0.48 10.89 6.24
CA TYR A 11 -0.98 10.48 4.95
C TYR A 11 -2.42 9.96 5.03
N LEU A 12 -2.71 9.12 6.04
CA LEU A 12 -4.04 8.57 6.24
C LEU A 12 -5.07 9.67 6.52
N ILE A 13 -4.74 10.59 7.40
CA ILE A 13 -5.68 11.66 7.79
C ILE A 13 -5.91 12.63 6.64
N THR A 14 -4.85 13.08 5.97
CA THR A 14 -5.00 14.01 4.85
C THR A 14 -5.70 13.36 3.67
N SER A 15 -5.51 12.05 3.47
CA SER A 15 -6.25 11.30 2.44
C SER A 15 -7.74 11.26 2.77
N ALA A 16 -8.08 11.00 4.03
CA ALA A 16 -9.48 10.99 4.46
C ALA A 16 -10.14 12.34 4.22
N GLN A 17 -9.43 13.44 4.45
CA GLN A 17 -9.94 14.78 4.21
C GLN A 17 -10.14 15.08 2.72
N GLY A 18 -9.25 14.58 1.87
CA GLY A 18 -9.25 14.87 0.44
C GLY A 18 -10.18 14.00 -0.40
N LEU A 19 -10.43 12.75 0.03
CA LEU A 19 -11.19 11.79 -0.77
C LEU A 19 -12.59 12.23 -1.21
N PRO A 20 -13.38 12.98 -0.40
CA PRO A 20 -14.70 13.40 -0.85
C PRO A 20 -14.70 14.23 -2.13
N GLY A 21 -13.59 14.91 -2.44
CA GLY A 21 -13.45 15.71 -3.66
C GLY A 21 -12.74 14.99 -4.80
N GLU A 22 -12.40 13.70 -4.65
CA GLU A 22 -11.63 12.94 -5.63
C GLU A 22 -12.46 11.86 -6.31
N PRO A 23 -12.06 11.41 -7.52
CA PRO A 23 -12.70 10.26 -8.17
C PRO A 23 -12.68 9.03 -7.29
N ARG A 24 -13.66 8.14 -7.49
CA ARG A 24 -13.84 6.95 -6.64
C ARG A 24 -12.59 6.08 -6.55
N ILE A 25 -11.88 5.90 -7.67
CA ILE A 25 -10.70 5.03 -7.69
C ILE A 25 -9.58 5.51 -6.76
N TYR A 26 -9.58 6.80 -6.41
CA TYR A 26 -8.54 7.37 -5.55
C TYR A 26 -8.56 6.77 -4.15
N GLY A 27 -9.72 6.27 -3.68
CA GLY A 27 -9.76 5.54 -2.41
C GLY A 27 -8.85 4.32 -2.43
N SER A 28 -8.93 3.52 -3.50
CA SER A 28 -8.07 2.35 -3.66
C SER A 28 -6.60 2.74 -3.84
N ILE A 29 -6.33 3.82 -4.59
CA ILE A 29 -4.96 4.33 -4.76
C ILE A 29 -4.37 4.72 -3.40
N ARG A 30 -5.11 5.49 -2.60
CA ARG A 30 -4.65 5.99 -1.31
C ARG A 30 -4.42 4.85 -0.31
N LEU A 31 -5.35 3.90 -0.25
CA LEU A 31 -5.20 2.76 0.65
C LEU A 31 -4.02 1.88 0.25
N THR A 32 -3.81 1.68 -1.04
CA THR A 32 -2.67 0.91 -1.55
C THR A 32 -1.35 1.58 -1.18
N GLU A 33 -1.26 2.89 -1.35
CA GLU A 33 -0.05 3.63 -0.97
C GLU A 33 0.20 3.56 0.53
N ALA A 34 -0.86 3.67 1.34
CA ALA A 34 -0.74 3.53 2.79
C ALA A 34 -0.23 2.13 3.17
N ALA A 35 -0.76 1.09 2.51
CA ALA A 35 -0.31 -0.28 2.74
C ALA A 35 1.17 -0.45 2.39
N TYR A 36 1.61 0.13 1.29
CA TYR A 36 3.02 0.10 0.89
C TYR A 36 3.90 0.78 1.96
N LYS A 37 3.49 1.96 2.43
CA LYS A 37 4.22 2.67 3.48
C LYS A 37 4.32 1.84 4.76
N LEU A 38 3.23 1.17 5.13
CA LEU A 38 3.24 0.28 6.30
C LEU A 38 4.20 -0.89 6.10
N CYS A 39 4.19 -1.51 4.91
CA CYS A 39 5.13 -2.59 4.61
C CYS A 39 6.58 -2.14 4.80
N ARG A 40 6.90 -0.93 4.37
CA ARG A 40 8.26 -0.39 4.52
C ARG A 40 8.63 -0.19 6.00
N ILE A 41 7.69 0.29 6.79
CA ILE A 41 7.89 0.44 8.23
C ILE A 41 8.16 -0.92 8.89
N LEU A 42 7.35 -1.91 8.54
CA LEU A 42 7.49 -3.25 9.09
C LEU A 42 8.81 -3.91 8.66
N GLN A 43 9.26 -3.66 7.44
CA GLN A 43 10.56 -4.16 6.97
C GLN A 43 11.72 -3.62 7.80
N GLU A 44 11.64 -2.38 8.28
CA GLU A 44 12.67 -1.81 9.13
C GLU A 44 12.78 -2.56 10.46
N ARG A 45 11.64 -3.05 10.97
CA ARG A 45 11.60 -3.81 12.22
C ARG A 45 11.97 -5.28 12.02
N GLU A 46 11.68 -5.82 10.85
CA GLU A 46 11.87 -7.23 10.53
C GLU A 46 12.59 -7.37 9.20
N PRO A 47 13.88 -6.94 9.13
CA PRO A 47 14.60 -6.89 7.86
C PRO A 47 14.81 -8.27 7.21
N GLU A 48 14.71 -9.34 7.99
CA GLU A 48 14.88 -10.71 7.49
C GLU A 48 13.56 -11.36 7.05
N ASN A 49 12.45 -10.64 7.18
CA ASN A 49 11.14 -11.19 6.82
C ASN A 49 10.95 -11.16 5.31
N GLU A 50 11.14 -12.31 4.67
CA GLU A 50 11.04 -12.44 3.21
C GLU A 50 9.62 -12.19 2.69
N LYS A 51 8.61 -12.49 3.49
CA LYS A 51 7.21 -12.25 3.08
C LYS A 51 6.91 -10.77 2.99
N LEU A 52 7.40 -9.97 3.94
CA LEU A 52 7.25 -8.51 3.88
C LEU A 52 7.98 -7.92 2.69
N LYS A 53 9.16 -8.44 2.38
CA LYS A 53 9.94 -8.02 1.23
C LYS A 53 9.17 -8.29 -0.06
N ALA A 54 8.62 -9.49 -0.20
CA ALA A 54 7.84 -9.87 -1.38
C ALA A 54 6.59 -9.01 -1.53
N LEU A 55 5.89 -8.72 -0.43
CA LEU A 55 4.72 -7.85 -0.44
C LEU A 55 5.07 -6.45 -0.94
N ALA A 56 6.13 -5.87 -0.38
CA ALA A 56 6.56 -4.53 -0.75
C ALA A 56 6.96 -4.47 -2.23
N GLU A 57 7.69 -5.47 -2.72
CA GLU A 57 8.10 -5.52 -4.12
C GLU A 57 6.90 -5.62 -5.06
N ARG A 58 5.91 -6.46 -4.71
CA ARG A 58 4.72 -6.61 -5.54
C ARG A 58 3.91 -5.33 -5.60
N LEU A 59 3.73 -4.66 -4.46
CA LEU A 59 3.05 -3.36 -4.40
C LEU A 59 3.80 -2.32 -5.23
N GLU A 60 5.12 -2.26 -5.09
CA GLU A 60 5.94 -1.28 -5.80
C GLU A 60 5.82 -1.42 -7.33
N GLN A 61 5.71 -2.65 -7.83
CA GLN A 61 5.59 -2.91 -9.25
C GLN A 61 4.40 -2.19 -9.89
N ASP A 62 3.23 -2.27 -9.26
CA ASP A 62 1.98 -1.88 -9.90
C ASP A 62 1.15 -0.84 -9.16
N LYS A 63 1.60 -0.36 -7.99
CA LYS A 63 0.81 0.62 -7.22
C LYS A 63 0.55 1.93 -7.97
N GLY A 64 1.38 2.26 -8.93
CA GLY A 64 1.23 3.47 -9.74
C GLY A 64 0.39 3.30 -11.00
N LYS A 65 -0.19 2.12 -11.23
CA LYS A 65 -0.85 1.79 -12.51
C LYS A 65 -2.38 1.96 -12.50
N ALA A 66 -2.95 2.44 -11.40
CA ALA A 66 -4.40 2.51 -11.26
C ALA A 66 -5.10 3.32 -12.38
N LEU A 67 -4.46 4.35 -12.87
CA LEU A 67 -5.06 5.25 -13.87
C LEU A 67 -4.64 4.93 -15.30
N SER A 68 -3.48 4.29 -15.49
CA SER A 68 -2.95 4.01 -16.82
C SER A 68 -3.11 2.55 -17.24
N GLN A 69 -3.03 1.62 -16.31
CA GLN A 69 -3.15 0.18 -16.55
C GLN A 69 -3.96 -0.43 -15.42
N GLU A 70 -5.24 -0.09 -15.39
CA GLU A 70 -6.15 -0.41 -14.29
C GLU A 70 -6.23 -1.90 -14.00
N GLU A 71 -6.26 -2.74 -15.05
CA GLU A 71 -6.33 -4.19 -14.87
C GLU A 71 -5.11 -4.71 -14.09
N ASP A 72 -3.92 -4.22 -14.40
CA ASP A 72 -2.70 -4.60 -13.68
C ASP A 72 -2.77 -4.19 -12.23
N PHE A 73 -3.35 -3.02 -11.95
CA PHE A 73 -3.52 -2.53 -10.59
C PHE A 73 -4.44 -3.47 -9.78
N TRP A 74 -5.59 -3.84 -10.35
CA TRP A 74 -6.53 -4.75 -9.67
C TRP A 74 -5.94 -6.14 -9.49
N ASN A 75 -5.19 -6.65 -10.48
CA ASN A 75 -4.52 -7.94 -10.38
C ASN A 75 -3.48 -7.93 -9.27
N MET A 76 -2.74 -6.83 -9.13
CA MET A 76 -1.77 -6.68 -8.05
C MET A 76 -2.45 -6.75 -6.68
N LEU A 77 -3.58 -6.06 -6.49
CA LEU A 77 -4.31 -6.11 -5.23
C LEU A 77 -4.81 -7.51 -4.91
N GLN A 78 -5.28 -8.24 -5.92
CA GLN A 78 -5.71 -9.63 -5.75
C GLN A 78 -4.55 -10.52 -5.32
N ASP A 79 -3.41 -10.38 -5.97
CA ASP A 79 -2.20 -11.15 -5.63
C ASP A 79 -1.73 -10.85 -4.21
N VAL A 80 -1.67 -9.58 -3.84
CA VAL A 80 -1.24 -9.16 -2.51
C VAL A 80 -2.19 -9.69 -1.44
N SER A 81 -3.49 -9.67 -1.70
CA SER A 81 -4.48 -10.23 -0.78
C SER A 81 -4.22 -11.72 -0.53
N GLY A 82 -3.91 -12.47 -1.59
CA GLY A 82 -3.54 -13.87 -1.45
C GLY A 82 -2.27 -14.09 -0.65
N MET A 83 -1.26 -13.26 -0.90
CA MET A 83 0.00 -13.33 -0.15
C MET A 83 -0.21 -13.06 1.34
N LEU A 84 -1.10 -12.13 1.68
CA LEU A 84 -1.41 -11.81 3.07
C LEU A 84 -2.11 -12.96 3.79
N VAL A 85 -2.99 -13.67 3.09
CA VAL A 85 -3.63 -14.87 3.66
C VAL A 85 -2.57 -15.90 4.04
N GLU A 86 -1.53 -16.05 3.24
CA GLU A 86 -0.43 -16.98 3.53
C GLU A 86 0.42 -16.53 4.73
N CYS A 87 0.38 -15.25 5.10
CA CYS A 87 1.08 -14.75 6.29
C CYS A 87 0.33 -15.06 7.60
N MET A 88 -0.93 -15.44 7.50
CA MET A 88 -1.74 -15.79 8.65
C MET A 88 -1.49 -17.24 9.05
#